data_7a907cec85676b162060de5a80c011ec
#
_entry.id   7a907cec85676b162060de5a80c011ec
#
_cell.length_a   1.000
_cell.length_b   1.000
_cell.length_c   1.000
_cell.angle_alpha   90.00
_cell.angle_beta   90.00
_cell.angle_gamma   90.00
#
_symmetry.space_group_name_H-M   'P 1'
#
loop_
_entity.id
_entity.type
_entity.pdbx_description
1 polymer ?
#
loop_
_entity_poly.entity_id
_entity_poly.type
_entity_poly.pdbx_seq_one_letter_code
_entity_poly.pdbx_strand_id
1 'polypeptide(L)'
;MPMWVGEPPGWFPDEFLWTVGCSYRGLPTKPAEVRNVFGGAMLLKRQIFQRVGTFSTDLGRQGTSFPLSGEETELCIRARAAIPDGRFMLEPSSVVWHKVPAARLTWTYFRSRCYAEGVSKAHLAALCGNRDVLVTERDYTLRALPAGFARGFSDLFRSDADGLKRSAAIVFGLASAAAGYFAGRLNSLRHRAPDVVLHQPVRLSDG
;
A
#
# COMPACT_ATOMS: atom_id res chain seq x y z
N MET A 1 -10.35 6.12 8.26
CA MET A 1 -10.48 7.61 8.23
C MET A 1 -9.35 8.22 9.05
N PRO A 2 -8.71 9.32 8.61
CA PRO A 2 -7.68 9.98 9.41
C PRO A 2 -8.28 10.73 10.60
N MET A 3 -7.62 10.62 11.75
CA MET A 3 -7.80 11.47 12.91
C MET A 3 -6.49 12.25 13.08
N TRP A 4 -6.49 13.48 12.59
CA TRP A 4 -5.30 14.30 12.52
C TRP A 4 -4.88 14.81 13.91
N VAL A 5 -3.59 14.68 14.22
CA VAL A 5 -2.98 15.36 15.37
C VAL A 5 -2.26 16.59 14.82
N GLY A 6 -2.97 17.70 14.75
CA GLY A 6 -2.59 18.94 14.07
C GLY A 6 -3.35 19.15 12.76
N GLU A 7 -3.12 20.26 12.10
CA GLU A 7 -3.75 20.56 10.82
C GLU A 7 -3.05 19.83 9.66
N PRO A 8 -3.81 19.11 8.82
CA PRO A 8 -3.24 18.54 7.61
C PRO A 8 -2.80 19.67 6.67
N PRO A 9 -1.62 19.57 6.06
CA PRO A 9 -1.15 20.61 5.16
C PRO A 9 -2.01 20.66 3.89
N GLY A 10 -2.33 21.86 3.40
CA GLY A 10 -3.19 22.06 2.23
C GLY A 10 -2.67 21.39 0.93
N TRP A 11 -1.37 21.11 0.85
CA TRP A 11 -0.77 20.40 -0.26
C TRP A 11 -1.00 18.87 -0.24
N PHE A 12 -1.53 18.29 0.85
CA PHE A 12 -1.63 16.83 0.99
C PHE A 12 -2.82 16.29 0.16
N PRO A 13 -2.61 15.45 -0.87
CA PRO A 13 -3.71 14.96 -1.69
C PRO A 13 -4.38 13.73 -1.07
N ASP A 14 -5.70 13.68 -1.14
CA ASP A 14 -6.51 12.56 -0.63
C ASP A 14 -6.15 11.21 -1.27
N GLU A 15 -5.63 11.23 -2.49
CA GLU A 15 -5.17 10.07 -3.21
C GLU A 15 -4.00 9.38 -2.51
N PHE A 16 -3.23 10.12 -1.71
CA PHE A 16 -2.06 9.62 -1.00
C PHE A 16 -2.27 9.40 0.51
N LEU A 17 -3.50 9.40 0.99
CA LEU A 17 -3.80 9.11 2.41
C LEU A 17 -3.26 7.76 2.88
N TRP A 18 -3.01 6.83 1.97
CA TRP A 18 -2.33 5.57 2.26
C TRP A 18 -0.91 5.77 2.84
N THR A 19 -0.23 6.86 2.52
CA THR A 19 1.11 7.16 3.07
C THR A 19 1.07 7.34 4.58
N VAL A 20 -0.06 7.79 5.11
CA VAL A 20 -0.29 7.94 6.55
C VAL A 20 -1.11 6.79 7.16
N GLY A 21 -1.40 5.73 6.38
CA GLY A 21 -2.09 4.53 6.85
C GLY A 21 -3.62 4.61 6.81
N CYS A 22 -4.17 5.50 6.01
CA CYS A 22 -5.62 5.69 5.90
C CYS A 22 -6.17 5.27 4.54
N SER A 23 -7.47 5.01 4.48
CA SER A 23 -8.19 4.85 3.21
C SER A 23 -8.04 6.11 2.38
N TYR A 24 -7.87 5.93 1.07
CA TYR A 24 -7.53 7.01 0.14
C TYR A 24 -8.54 7.11 -1.00
N ARG A 25 -8.56 8.24 -1.65
CA ARG A 25 -9.40 8.47 -2.81
C ARG A 25 -8.93 7.60 -4.00
N GLY A 26 -9.86 6.84 -4.55
CA GLY A 26 -9.60 5.82 -5.57
C GLY A 26 -9.93 4.40 -5.11
N LEU A 27 -10.20 4.21 -3.81
CA LEU A 27 -10.78 2.97 -3.30
C LEU A 27 -12.26 2.85 -3.65
N PRO A 28 -12.81 1.62 -3.70
CA PRO A 28 -14.25 1.41 -3.84
C PRO A 28 -15.05 2.15 -2.76
N THR A 29 -16.16 2.78 -3.15
CA THR A 29 -17.09 3.50 -2.26
C THR A 29 -18.29 2.66 -1.84
N LYS A 30 -18.40 1.44 -2.39
CA LYS A 30 -19.41 0.42 -2.05
C LYS A 30 -18.68 -0.88 -1.73
N PRO A 31 -19.33 -1.84 -1.02
CA PRO A 31 -18.75 -3.15 -0.80
C PRO A 31 -18.23 -3.76 -2.09
N ALA A 32 -16.96 -4.14 -2.12
CA ALA A 32 -16.32 -4.65 -3.33
C ALA A 32 -15.20 -5.64 -3.00
N GLU A 33 -14.98 -6.58 -3.91
CA GLU A 33 -13.81 -7.45 -3.85
C GLU A 33 -12.54 -6.63 -4.12
N VAL A 34 -11.52 -6.86 -3.30
CA VAL A 34 -10.20 -6.23 -3.42
C VAL A 34 -9.10 -7.28 -3.42
N ARG A 35 -7.94 -6.94 -3.95
CA ARG A 35 -6.79 -7.85 -3.92
C ARG A 35 -6.30 -8.11 -2.50
N ASN A 36 -6.22 -7.09 -1.70
CA ASN A 36 -5.75 -7.14 -0.32
C ASN A 36 -6.46 -6.11 0.55
N VAL A 37 -6.48 -6.38 1.84
CA VAL A 37 -7.06 -5.51 2.87
C VAL A 37 -5.96 -4.72 3.58
N PHE A 38 -6.38 -3.71 4.37
CA PHE A 38 -5.44 -2.85 5.11
C PHE A 38 -5.15 -3.42 6.48
N GLY A 39 -3.87 -3.55 6.86
CA GLY A 39 -3.45 -4.13 8.12
C GLY A 39 -4.02 -3.45 9.37
N GLY A 40 -4.24 -2.12 9.31
CA GLY A 40 -4.81 -1.36 10.42
C GLY A 40 -6.31 -1.58 10.67
N ALA A 41 -7.04 -2.23 9.74
CA ALA A 41 -8.48 -2.44 9.83
C ALA A 41 -8.88 -3.68 9.02
N MET A 42 -8.38 -4.85 9.41
CA MET A 42 -8.70 -6.11 8.72
C MET A 42 -9.22 -7.17 9.68
N LEU A 43 -10.11 -8.00 9.14
CA LEU A 43 -10.61 -9.21 9.78
C LEU A 43 -10.33 -10.40 8.87
N LEU A 44 -9.65 -11.41 9.38
CA LEU A 44 -9.30 -12.60 8.63
C LEU A 44 -9.87 -13.85 9.33
N LYS A 45 -10.39 -14.79 8.55
CA LYS A 45 -10.78 -16.10 9.09
C LYS A 45 -9.53 -16.84 9.59
N ARG A 46 -9.59 -17.45 10.76
CA ARG A 46 -8.48 -18.24 11.34
C ARG A 46 -7.93 -19.29 10.37
N GLN A 47 -8.79 -19.87 9.56
CA GLN A 47 -8.42 -20.86 8.53
C GLN A 47 -7.38 -20.36 7.53
N ILE A 48 -7.31 -19.05 7.28
CA ILE A 48 -6.28 -18.47 6.39
C ILE A 48 -4.90 -18.76 6.99
N PHE A 49 -4.70 -18.43 8.26
CA PHE A 49 -3.42 -18.66 8.95
C PHE A 49 -3.08 -20.15 9.07
N GLN A 50 -4.08 -21.01 9.22
CA GLN A 50 -3.88 -22.46 9.22
C GLN A 50 -3.43 -23.01 7.86
N ARG A 51 -3.89 -22.39 6.76
CA ARG A 51 -3.57 -22.81 5.39
C ARG A 51 -2.24 -22.24 4.89
N VAL A 52 -1.96 -20.98 5.19
CA VAL A 52 -0.82 -20.28 4.57
C VAL A 52 0.20 -19.76 5.59
N GLY A 53 0.01 -20.00 6.89
CA GLY A 53 0.89 -19.45 7.92
C GLY A 53 0.61 -17.98 8.24
N THR A 54 1.50 -17.37 9.00
CA THR A 54 1.41 -15.98 9.46
C THR A 54 2.00 -14.99 8.44
N PHE A 55 2.14 -13.73 8.86
CA PHE A 55 2.81 -12.70 8.07
C PHE A 55 4.27 -13.05 7.82
N SER A 56 4.76 -12.71 6.62
CA SER A 56 6.18 -12.84 6.29
C SER A 56 7.01 -11.89 7.15
N THR A 57 8.11 -12.40 7.71
CA THR A 57 9.10 -11.60 8.44
C THR A 57 10.07 -10.87 7.52
N ASP A 58 10.09 -11.21 6.23
CA ASP A 58 10.98 -10.62 5.22
C ASP A 58 10.43 -9.29 4.66
N LEU A 59 9.17 -8.97 5.00
CA LEU A 59 8.46 -7.76 4.59
C LEU A 59 8.03 -6.96 5.84
N GLY A 60 7.68 -5.69 5.60
CA GLY A 60 7.21 -4.82 6.66
C GLY A 60 8.34 -4.05 7.37
N ARG A 61 8.02 -3.48 8.54
CA ARG A 61 8.94 -2.66 9.31
C ARG A 61 9.90 -3.52 10.12
N GLN A 62 11.10 -3.68 9.65
CA GLN A 62 12.16 -4.44 10.34
C GLN A 62 13.00 -3.53 11.25
N GLY A 63 12.40 -2.90 12.26
CA GLY A 63 13.14 -2.14 13.26
C GLY A 63 13.97 -0.96 12.75
N THR A 64 14.00 -0.71 11.46
CA THR A 64 14.75 0.34 10.80
C THR A 64 13.93 1.62 10.65
N SER A 65 14.61 2.75 10.47
CA SER A 65 13.97 4.04 10.15
C SER A 65 13.29 4.05 8.78
N PHE A 66 13.49 3.02 7.92
CA PHE A 66 12.93 2.95 6.59
C PHE A 66 11.57 2.23 6.62
N PRO A 67 10.47 2.90 6.25
CA PRO A 67 9.11 2.41 6.46
C PRO A 67 8.66 1.45 5.34
N LEU A 68 9.27 0.27 5.22
CA LEU A 68 8.80 -0.79 4.33
C LEU A 68 7.40 -1.27 4.71
N SER A 69 6.70 -1.87 3.76
CA SER A 69 5.33 -2.39 3.88
C SER A 69 5.14 -3.56 2.91
N GLY A 70 3.94 -4.14 2.89
CA GLY A 70 3.56 -5.15 1.92
C GLY A 70 3.31 -6.52 2.53
N GLU A 71 3.49 -6.68 3.83
CA GLU A 71 3.25 -7.91 4.58
C GLU A 71 1.80 -8.38 4.47
N GLU A 72 0.84 -7.45 4.55
CA GLU A 72 -0.58 -7.78 4.38
C GLU A 72 -0.89 -8.15 2.93
N THR A 73 -0.28 -7.46 1.98
CA THR A 73 -0.47 -7.75 0.56
C THR A 73 0.08 -9.13 0.20
N GLU A 74 1.27 -9.48 0.70
CA GLU A 74 1.88 -10.81 0.52
C GLU A 74 0.97 -11.90 1.07
N LEU A 75 0.51 -11.75 2.33
CA LEU A 75 -0.39 -12.70 2.96
C LEU A 75 -1.67 -12.89 2.14
N CYS A 76 -2.27 -11.81 1.63
CA CYS A 76 -3.47 -11.87 0.82
C CYS A 76 -3.23 -12.58 -0.53
N ILE A 77 -2.10 -12.33 -1.20
CA ILE A 77 -1.73 -13.01 -2.45
C ILE A 77 -1.56 -14.51 -2.20
N ARG A 78 -0.81 -14.88 -1.16
CA ARG A 78 -0.57 -16.27 -0.78
C ARG A 78 -1.86 -16.99 -0.37
N ALA A 79 -2.75 -16.31 0.35
CA ALA A 79 -4.04 -16.85 0.73
C ALA A 79 -4.95 -17.08 -0.49
N ARG A 80 -4.98 -16.18 -1.47
CA ARG A 80 -5.75 -16.37 -2.72
C ARG A 80 -5.23 -17.54 -3.55
N ALA A 81 -3.93 -17.73 -3.59
CA ALA A 81 -3.33 -18.88 -4.28
C ALA A 81 -3.69 -20.22 -3.62
N ALA A 82 -3.75 -20.26 -2.28
CA ALA A 82 -4.07 -21.47 -1.52
C ALA A 82 -5.57 -21.74 -1.35
N ILE A 83 -6.42 -20.72 -1.53
CA ILE A 83 -7.87 -20.77 -1.35
C ILE A 83 -8.53 -20.08 -2.55
N PRO A 84 -8.69 -20.77 -3.70
CA PRO A 84 -9.16 -20.16 -4.96
C PRO A 84 -10.54 -19.49 -4.86
N ASP A 85 -11.43 -20.03 -4.02
CA ASP A 85 -12.78 -19.45 -3.77
C ASP A 85 -12.78 -18.37 -2.68
N GLY A 86 -11.62 -18.13 -2.06
CA GLY A 86 -11.44 -17.11 -1.02
C GLY A 86 -11.46 -15.69 -1.61
N ARG A 87 -12.20 -14.78 -0.96
CA ARG A 87 -12.33 -13.40 -1.40
C ARG A 87 -11.98 -12.45 -0.26
N PHE A 88 -11.29 -11.37 -0.59
CA PHE A 88 -11.10 -10.23 0.29
C PHE A 88 -12.10 -9.14 -0.11
N MET A 89 -12.87 -8.67 0.88
CA MET A 89 -13.89 -7.66 0.67
C MET A 89 -13.51 -6.38 1.38
N LEU A 90 -13.62 -5.26 0.70
CA LEU A 90 -13.60 -3.94 1.31
C LEU A 90 -15.05 -3.57 1.67
N GLU A 91 -15.27 -3.20 2.94
CA GLU A 91 -16.56 -2.72 3.45
C GLU A 91 -16.42 -1.25 3.89
N PRO A 92 -16.79 -0.27 3.04
CA PRO A 92 -16.58 1.14 3.34
C PRO A 92 -17.39 1.68 4.51
N SER A 93 -18.49 1.01 4.90
CA SER A 93 -19.29 1.38 6.07
C SER A 93 -18.60 1.03 7.39
N SER A 94 -17.64 0.10 7.37
CA SER A 94 -16.84 -0.27 8.53
C SER A 94 -15.70 0.73 8.72
N VAL A 95 -15.93 1.76 9.52
CA VAL A 95 -15.00 2.89 9.70
C VAL A 95 -14.14 2.69 10.93
N VAL A 96 -12.82 2.74 10.73
CA VAL A 96 -11.81 2.82 11.79
C VAL A 96 -11.11 4.18 11.73
N TRP A 97 -11.01 4.85 12.87
CA TRP A 97 -10.30 6.11 12.99
C TRP A 97 -8.82 5.86 13.29
N HIS A 98 -7.97 6.28 12.37
CA HIS A 98 -6.53 6.13 12.48
C HIS A 98 -5.88 7.43 12.92
N LYS A 99 -5.25 7.42 14.09
CA LYS A 99 -4.53 8.59 14.64
C LYS A 99 -3.28 8.86 13.81
N VAL A 100 -3.24 10.02 13.16
CA VAL A 100 -2.11 10.46 12.33
C VAL A 100 -1.30 11.50 13.08
N PRO A 101 -0.08 11.16 13.56
CA PRO A 101 0.76 12.10 14.29
C PRO A 101 1.31 13.20 13.36
N ALA A 102 1.55 14.39 13.92
CA ALA A 102 2.05 15.54 13.17
C ALA A 102 3.36 15.28 12.41
N ALA A 103 4.22 14.40 12.93
CA ALA A 103 5.46 13.99 12.26
C ALA A 103 5.23 13.35 10.88
N ARG A 104 4.04 12.81 10.61
CA ARG A 104 3.67 12.25 9.30
C ARG A 104 3.10 13.28 8.32
N LEU A 105 2.89 14.52 8.74
CA LEU A 105 2.33 15.61 7.94
C LEU A 105 3.40 16.45 7.24
N THR A 106 4.63 15.98 7.19
CA THR A 106 5.75 16.66 6.56
C THR A 106 6.00 16.16 5.14
N TRP A 107 6.47 17.07 4.27
CA TRP A 107 6.88 16.72 2.91
C TRP A 107 7.96 15.62 2.88
N THR A 108 8.91 15.68 3.81
CA THR A 108 9.98 14.67 3.95
C THR A 108 9.40 13.29 4.22
N TYR A 109 8.45 13.18 5.17
CA TYR A 109 7.78 11.91 5.44
C TYR A 109 7.01 11.40 4.23
N PHE A 110 6.20 12.26 3.60
CA PHE A 110 5.42 11.93 2.40
C PHE A 110 6.30 11.32 1.30
N ARG A 111 7.36 12.03 0.91
CA ARG A 111 8.29 11.58 -0.11
C ARG A 111 8.99 10.27 0.26
N SER A 112 9.49 10.18 1.48
CA SER A 112 10.15 8.96 2.00
C SER A 112 9.19 7.76 1.97
N ARG A 113 7.93 7.97 2.36
CA ARG A 113 6.91 6.91 2.37
C ARG A 113 6.53 6.48 0.94
N CYS A 114 6.41 7.41 -0.01
CA CYS A 114 6.19 7.09 -1.41
C CYS A 114 7.35 6.26 -2.00
N TYR A 115 8.58 6.66 -1.73
CA TYR A 115 9.76 5.91 -2.18
C TYR A 115 9.82 4.50 -1.56
N ALA A 116 9.58 4.39 -0.25
CA ALA A 116 9.55 3.11 0.45
C ALA A 116 8.48 2.17 -0.09
N GLU A 117 7.31 2.70 -0.47
CA GLU A 117 6.26 1.91 -1.11
C GLU A 117 6.73 1.31 -2.45
N GLY A 118 7.45 2.10 -3.25
CA GLY A 118 8.03 1.60 -4.49
C GLY A 118 9.01 0.45 -4.25
N VAL A 119 9.92 0.60 -3.28
CA VAL A 119 10.86 -0.47 -2.88
C VAL A 119 10.10 -1.72 -2.42
N SER A 120 9.08 -1.55 -1.55
CA SER A 120 8.25 -2.65 -1.05
C SER A 120 7.55 -3.40 -2.19
N LYS A 121 7.01 -2.67 -3.18
CA LYS A 121 6.40 -3.27 -4.38
C LYS A 121 7.39 -4.04 -5.24
N ALA A 122 8.63 -3.58 -5.35
CA ALA A 122 9.67 -4.30 -6.06
C ALA A 122 10.02 -5.62 -5.37
N HIS A 123 10.13 -5.64 -4.05
CA HIS A 123 10.35 -6.85 -3.26
C HIS A 123 9.17 -7.81 -3.38
N LEU A 124 7.94 -7.31 -3.21
CA LEU A 124 6.73 -8.09 -3.32
C LEU A 124 6.59 -8.73 -4.72
N ALA A 125 6.93 -8.00 -5.79
CA ALA A 125 6.93 -8.51 -7.15
C ALA A 125 7.98 -9.58 -7.40
N ALA A 126 9.11 -9.53 -6.68
CA ALA A 126 10.13 -10.57 -6.73
C ALA A 126 9.67 -11.85 -6.02
N LEU A 127 8.90 -11.74 -4.93
CA LEU A 127 8.39 -12.87 -4.15
C LEU A 127 7.14 -13.52 -4.77
N CYS A 128 6.18 -12.72 -5.22
CA CYS A 128 4.86 -13.20 -5.63
C CYS A 128 4.64 -13.20 -7.16
N GLY A 129 5.60 -12.68 -7.94
CA GLY A 129 5.44 -12.46 -9.38
C GLY A 129 4.80 -11.12 -9.73
N ASN A 130 5.14 -10.61 -10.93
CA ASN A 130 4.75 -9.25 -11.34
C ASN A 130 3.25 -9.08 -11.61
N ARG A 131 2.56 -10.14 -12.05
CA ARG A 131 1.15 -10.02 -12.51
C ARG A 131 0.22 -9.64 -11.37
N ASP A 132 0.33 -10.30 -10.23
CA ASP A 132 -0.61 -10.11 -9.11
C ASP A 132 -0.35 -8.85 -8.31
N VAL A 133 0.87 -8.34 -8.37
CA VAL A 133 1.28 -7.14 -7.60
C VAL A 133 0.85 -5.84 -8.28
N LEU A 134 0.86 -5.76 -9.62
CA LEU A 134 0.70 -4.50 -10.36
C LEU A 134 -0.71 -4.26 -10.92
N VAL A 135 -1.61 -5.25 -10.92
CA VAL A 135 -2.96 -5.10 -11.51
C VAL A 135 -3.77 -4.01 -10.81
N THR A 136 -3.82 -4.01 -9.49
CA THR A 136 -4.57 -3.02 -8.70
C THR A 136 -3.98 -1.61 -8.83
N GLU A 137 -2.67 -1.52 -9.03
CA GLU A 137 -1.95 -0.26 -9.18
C GLU A 137 -2.29 0.45 -10.50
N ARG A 138 -2.69 -0.32 -11.51
CA ARG A 138 -3.02 0.24 -12.83
C ARG A 138 -4.24 1.17 -12.77
N ASP A 139 -5.32 0.75 -12.15
CA ASP A 139 -6.52 1.59 -12.03
C ASP A 139 -6.27 2.83 -11.17
N TYR A 140 -5.53 2.68 -10.08
CA TYR A 140 -5.12 3.79 -9.25
C TYR A 140 -4.27 4.80 -10.05
N THR A 141 -3.22 4.31 -10.73
CA THR A 141 -2.28 5.17 -11.47
C THR A 141 -2.91 5.80 -12.72
N LEU A 142 -3.79 5.07 -13.43
CA LEU A 142 -4.34 5.55 -14.71
C LEU A 142 -5.67 6.29 -14.56
N ARG A 143 -6.37 6.17 -13.43
CA ARG A 143 -7.68 6.81 -13.21
C ARG A 143 -7.69 7.73 -12.01
N ALA A 144 -7.31 7.22 -10.82
CA ALA A 144 -7.40 8.00 -9.59
C ALA A 144 -6.41 9.17 -9.56
N LEU A 145 -5.15 8.93 -9.90
CA LEU A 145 -4.11 9.97 -9.89
C LEU A 145 -4.35 11.07 -10.95
N PRO A 146 -4.65 10.77 -12.23
CA PRO A 146 -4.98 11.82 -13.22
C PRO A 146 -6.23 12.62 -12.83
N ALA A 147 -7.26 11.97 -12.28
CA ALA A 147 -8.44 12.67 -11.78
C ALA A 147 -8.13 13.57 -10.59
N GLY A 148 -7.24 13.14 -9.69
CA GLY A 148 -6.73 13.95 -8.58
C GLY A 148 -5.94 15.16 -9.05
N PHE A 149 -5.04 14.95 -10.00
CA PHE A 149 -4.27 16.02 -10.63
C PHE A 149 -5.19 17.06 -11.28
N ALA A 150 -6.16 16.63 -12.09
CA ALA A 150 -7.12 17.51 -12.75
C ALA A 150 -7.97 18.30 -11.75
N ARG A 151 -8.41 17.68 -10.64
CA ARG A 151 -9.12 18.37 -9.56
C ARG A 151 -8.27 19.47 -8.95
N GLY A 152 -7.04 19.15 -8.51
CA GLY A 152 -6.16 20.13 -7.91
C GLY A 152 -5.85 21.29 -8.85
N PHE A 153 -5.72 21.01 -10.16
CA PHE A 153 -5.56 22.05 -11.16
C PHE A 153 -6.83 22.90 -11.32
N SER A 154 -8.02 22.29 -11.30
CA SER A 154 -9.30 23.03 -11.38
C SER A 154 -9.60 23.85 -10.15
N ASP A 155 -9.10 23.47 -8.97
CA ASP A 155 -9.26 24.20 -7.71
C ASP A 155 -8.60 25.61 -7.78
N LEU A 156 -7.56 25.75 -8.61
CA LEU A 156 -6.94 27.05 -8.88
C LEU A 156 -7.94 28.09 -9.43
N PHE A 157 -8.87 27.66 -10.31
CA PHE A 157 -9.93 28.52 -10.84
C PHE A 157 -11.01 28.85 -9.80
N ARG A 158 -11.00 28.16 -8.66
CA ARG A 158 -11.88 28.39 -7.51
C ARG A 158 -11.19 29.18 -6.37
N SER A 159 -10.05 29.81 -6.70
CA SER A 159 -9.23 30.58 -5.75
C SER A 159 -8.61 29.75 -4.62
N ASP A 160 -8.48 28.44 -4.81
CA ASP A 160 -7.75 27.56 -3.89
C ASP A 160 -6.32 27.30 -4.41
N ALA A 161 -5.38 28.11 -3.91
CA ALA A 161 -3.97 28.02 -4.27
C ALA A 161 -3.30 26.68 -3.87
N ASP A 162 -3.86 25.98 -2.89
CA ASP A 162 -3.36 24.67 -2.47
C ASP A 162 -3.70 23.56 -3.46
N GLY A 163 -4.66 23.78 -4.36
CA GLY A 163 -4.97 22.87 -5.45
C GLY A 163 -3.77 22.54 -6.33
N LEU A 164 -3.00 23.57 -6.73
CA LEU A 164 -1.78 23.36 -7.53
C LEU A 164 -0.72 22.59 -6.74
N LYS A 165 -0.57 22.85 -5.45
CA LYS A 165 0.35 22.12 -4.58
C LYS A 165 -0.06 20.65 -4.45
N ARG A 166 -1.38 20.34 -4.35
CA ARG A 166 -1.89 18.96 -4.38
C ARG A 166 -1.58 18.26 -5.70
N SER A 167 -1.79 18.94 -6.83
CA SER A 167 -1.41 18.40 -8.15
C SER A 167 0.08 18.10 -8.23
N ALA A 168 0.94 19.02 -7.79
CA ALA A 168 2.37 18.81 -7.74
C ALA A 168 2.74 17.63 -6.81
N ALA A 169 2.12 17.52 -5.63
CA ALA A 169 2.34 16.43 -4.70
C ALA A 169 1.99 15.06 -5.30
N ILE A 170 0.93 14.95 -6.10
CA ILE A 170 0.57 13.74 -6.83
C ILE A 170 1.70 13.31 -7.79
N VAL A 171 2.21 14.25 -8.58
CA VAL A 171 3.30 13.98 -9.54
C VAL A 171 4.58 13.55 -8.80
N PHE A 172 4.98 14.29 -7.78
CA PHE A 172 6.18 13.97 -6.99
C PHE A 172 6.04 12.66 -6.21
N GLY A 173 4.86 12.36 -5.67
CA GLY A 173 4.57 11.10 -4.98
C GLY A 173 4.70 9.91 -5.92
N LEU A 174 4.10 10.01 -7.12
CA LEU A 174 4.22 8.98 -8.16
C LEU A 174 5.67 8.80 -8.62
N ALA A 175 6.39 9.89 -8.89
CA ALA A 175 7.80 9.84 -9.30
C ALA A 175 8.67 9.22 -8.21
N SER A 176 8.43 9.55 -6.94
CA SER A 176 9.15 8.96 -5.80
C SER A 176 8.89 7.46 -5.68
N ALA A 177 7.64 7.01 -5.85
CA ALA A 177 7.29 5.59 -5.83
C ALA A 177 7.92 4.84 -7.01
N ALA A 178 7.91 5.42 -8.22
CA ALA A 178 8.58 4.86 -9.38
C ALA A 178 10.09 4.72 -9.15
N ALA A 179 10.76 5.76 -8.65
CA ALA A 179 12.18 5.73 -8.32
C ALA A 179 12.51 4.62 -7.30
N GLY A 180 11.68 4.49 -6.24
CA GLY A 180 11.81 3.42 -5.25
C GLY A 180 11.65 2.03 -5.86
N TYR A 181 10.68 1.86 -6.77
CA TYR A 181 10.46 0.58 -7.45
C TYR A 181 11.67 0.19 -8.30
N PHE A 182 12.21 1.10 -9.10
CA PHE A 182 13.40 0.84 -9.91
C PHE A 182 14.63 0.54 -9.05
N ALA A 183 14.84 1.29 -7.98
CA ALA A 183 15.93 1.04 -7.05
C ALA A 183 15.81 -0.35 -6.39
N GLY A 184 14.61 -0.72 -5.94
CA GLY A 184 14.33 -2.05 -5.36
C GLY A 184 14.56 -3.17 -6.37
N ARG A 185 14.16 -2.99 -7.64
CA ARG A 185 14.39 -3.98 -8.71
C ARG A 185 15.88 -4.16 -9.00
N LEU A 186 16.64 -3.06 -9.10
CA LEU A 186 18.08 -3.13 -9.32
C LEU A 186 18.80 -3.86 -8.17
N ASN A 187 18.39 -3.56 -6.93
CA ASN A 187 18.93 -4.24 -5.75
C ASN A 187 18.62 -5.74 -5.73
N SER A 188 17.39 -6.12 -6.07
CA SER A 188 16.98 -7.53 -6.17
C SER A 188 17.75 -8.30 -7.24
N LEU A 189 18.14 -7.64 -8.33
CA LEU A 189 18.98 -8.26 -9.38
C LEU A 189 20.43 -8.46 -8.92
N ARG A 190 20.94 -7.57 -8.06
CA ARG A 190 22.31 -7.68 -7.51
C ARG A 190 22.43 -8.73 -6.41
N HIS A 191 21.34 -8.98 -5.68
CA HIS A 191 21.27 -9.87 -4.54
C HIS A 191 20.40 -11.11 -4.83
N ARG A 192 20.41 -11.64 -6.05
CA ARG A 192 19.86 -12.97 -6.30
C ARG A 192 20.65 -14.01 -5.52
N ALA A 193 20.24 -14.22 -4.26
CA ALA A 193 20.62 -15.40 -3.50
C ALA A 193 20.01 -16.64 -4.16
N PRO A 194 20.69 -17.82 -4.13
CA PRO A 194 20.18 -19.03 -4.73
C PRO A 194 18.88 -19.43 -4.04
N ASP A 195 17.93 -19.87 -4.86
CA ASP A 195 16.65 -20.53 -4.58
C ASP A 195 16.19 -20.55 -3.10
N VAL A 196 15.27 -19.66 -2.79
CA VAL A 196 14.47 -19.77 -1.56
C VAL A 196 13.58 -21.02 -1.73
N VAL A 197 13.97 -22.09 -1.08
CA VAL A 197 13.17 -23.29 -0.89
C VAL A 197 11.82 -22.85 -0.30
N LEU A 198 10.76 -23.04 -1.07
CA LEU A 198 9.39 -22.86 -0.59
C LEU A 198 9.23 -23.65 0.71
N HIS A 199 8.97 -22.97 1.80
CA HIS A 199 8.70 -23.56 3.10
C HIS A 199 7.58 -24.59 2.93
N GLN A 200 7.93 -25.86 3.08
CA GLN A 200 6.95 -26.93 3.16
C GLN A 200 6.05 -26.68 4.37
N PRO A 201 4.75 -26.97 4.26
CA PRO A 201 3.83 -26.84 5.39
C PRO A 201 4.32 -27.74 6.53
N VAL A 202 4.47 -27.16 7.70
CA VAL A 202 4.74 -27.89 8.95
C VAL A 202 3.60 -28.88 9.14
N ARG A 203 3.87 -30.17 9.01
CA ARG A 203 2.95 -31.22 9.46
C ARG A 203 2.85 -31.11 10.99
N LEU A 204 1.73 -30.61 11.46
CA LEU A 204 1.39 -30.78 12.87
C LEU A 204 1.13 -32.27 13.05
N SER A 205 1.96 -32.94 13.84
CA SER A 205 1.71 -34.32 14.31
C SER A 205 0.44 -34.31 15.14
N ASP A 206 -0.52 -35.14 14.73
CA ASP A 206 -1.70 -35.47 15.50
C ASP A 206 -1.25 -36.03 16.85
N GLY A 207 -1.63 -35.35 17.95
CA GLY A 207 -1.54 -35.76 19.31
C GLY A 207 -2.87 -35.51 19.97
#